data_532f234141a69cce9a76e6debe26e6cc
#
_entry.id   532f234141a69cce9a76e6debe26e6cc
#
_cell.length_a   1.000
_cell.length_b   1.000
_cell.length_c   1.000
_cell.angle_alpha   90.00
_cell.angle_beta   90.00
_cell.angle_gamma   90.00
#
_symmetry.space_group_name_H-M   'P 1'
#
loop_
_entity.id
_entity.type
_entity.pdbx_description
1 polymer ?
#
loop_
_entity_poly.entity_id
_entity_poly.type
_entity_poly.pdbx_seq_one_letter_code
_entity_poly.pdbx_strand_id
1 'polypeptide(L)'
;MRQKRENVRNIAIIAHVDHGKTTLVDELLKQSGVFRENQDVAERVMDSNDIERERGITILSKNTAVTYKGIKINIIDTPGHADFGGEVERVLKMVNGVILVVDAFEGAMPQTKFVLRKALELKLPVIVCVNKIDRPEARPTEVVDEVLELFLDLDADESQLDCPFVFASAKSGTATLDPDQTGTNMVPLFETIIDYIPAPEGDPEAGTQVLISTIDYNEYVGRIGIGKVDNGSVKVNQEVVIVNHHDPDKMKKVKISKLYEFDGLNKVEVSEAQIGSIVAISGISDIHIGDTLCSPEDPTPIPFQKISEPTIAMHFIVNDSPLAGQEGKYVTSRHLRDRLFRELNTDVSLRVEETDTTEAFKVSGRGELHLSVLIENMRREGYEFAVSKAEVLYHTDENGKKLEPMELCYIDVPEEFSGNVIEKLSQRKGELRNMGTANGGYTRLEFSIPSRGLIGYRGEFMTDTKGNGIMNTIFDGYGPYKGDIQYRKQGSLIAFEAGEAITYGLYNAQERGTLFIGPGEKVYSGMIVGQNGKGEDIELNVCKKKQLTNTRSSSADEALRLTPPKILSLEQALEFIDTDELLEVTPKSLRIRKKILDPTMRKRAAMRAASLEKNS
;
A
#
# COMPACT_ATOMS: atom_id res chain seq x y z
N MET A 1 12.11 -13.47 -37.54
CA MET A 1 10.96 -12.56 -37.89
C MET A 1 9.98 -12.50 -36.74
N ARG A 2 9.54 -11.30 -36.36
CA ARG A 2 8.51 -11.19 -35.31
C ARG A 2 7.21 -11.84 -35.74
N GLN A 3 6.63 -12.65 -34.86
CA GLN A 3 5.39 -13.38 -35.07
C GLN A 3 4.43 -13.08 -33.89
N LYS A 4 3.13 -13.03 -34.18
CA LYS A 4 2.09 -12.89 -33.17
C LYS A 4 1.66 -14.27 -32.69
N ARG A 5 1.50 -14.43 -31.38
CA ARG A 5 0.97 -15.64 -30.78
C ARG A 5 -0.53 -15.46 -30.50
N GLU A 6 -1.34 -15.73 -31.51
CA GLU A 6 -2.79 -15.43 -31.51
C GLU A 6 -3.60 -16.13 -30.41
N ASN A 7 -3.11 -17.25 -29.88
CA ASN A 7 -3.78 -18.02 -28.84
C ASN A 7 -3.45 -17.55 -27.41
N VAL A 8 -2.86 -16.35 -27.24
CA VAL A 8 -2.56 -15.78 -25.92
C VAL A 8 -2.98 -14.32 -25.89
N ARG A 9 -3.48 -13.87 -24.72
CA ARG A 9 -3.68 -12.47 -24.36
C ARG A 9 -3.11 -12.22 -22.96
N ASN A 10 -2.39 -11.14 -22.78
CA ASN A 10 -1.84 -10.73 -21.50
C ASN A 10 -2.48 -9.40 -21.10
N ILE A 11 -3.21 -9.38 -20.01
CA ILE A 11 -3.93 -8.20 -19.54
C ILE A 11 -3.60 -7.89 -18.08
N ALA A 12 -3.60 -6.60 -17.74
CA ALA A 12 -3.62 -6.14 -16.36
C ALA A 12 -4.98 -5.56 -16.01
N ILE A 13 -5.43 -5.75 -14.80
CA ILE A 13 -6.67 -5.12 -14.31
C ILE A 13 -6.30 -4.02 -13.34
N ILE A 14 -6.73 -2.81 -13.64
CA ILE A 14 -6.56 -1.60 -12.86
C ILE A 14 -7.91 -1.09 -12.37
N ALA A 15 -7.97 -0.69 -11.10
CA ALA A 15 -9.16 -0.10 -10.51
C ALA A 15 -8.82 0.75 -9.31
N HIS A 16 -9.71 1.67 -8.97
CA HIS A 16 -9.72 2.25 -7.63
C HIS A 16 -10.12 1.20 -6.58
N VAL A 17 -9.76 1.46 -5.34
CA VAL A 17 -10.21 0.64 -4.19
C VAL A 17 -11.75 0.56 -4.21
N ASP A 18 -12.28 -0.60 -3.92
CA ASP A 18 -13.73 -0.90 -3.89
C ASP A 18 -14.49 -0.80 -5.23
N HIS A 19 -13.88 -0.49 -6.37
CA HIS A 19 -14.54 -0.53 -7.68
C HIS A 19 -14.90 -1.94 -8.16
N GLY A 20 -14.52 -2.98 -7.40
CA GLY A 20 -14.91 -4.37 -7.65
C GLY A 20 -13.95 -5.17 -8.53
N LYS A 21 -12.67 -4.77 -8.58
CA LYS A 21 -11.61 -5.44 -9.34
C LYS A 21 -11.51 -6.94 -9.00
N THR A 22 -11.34 -7.29 -7.74
CA THR A 22 -11.20 -8.68 -7.28
C THR A 22 -12.44 -9.50 -7.61
N THR A 23 -13.64 -8.94 -7.40
CA THR A 23 -14.91 -9.59 -7.74
C THR A 23 -15.01 -9.85 -9.24
N LEU A 24 -14.55 -8.93 -10.08
CA LEU A 24 -14.54 -9.12 -11.54
C LEU A 24 -13.61 -10.27 -11.94
N VAL A 25 -12.41 -10.34 -11.38
CA VAL A 25 -11.46 -11.44 -11.63
C VAL A 25 -12.04 -12.78 -11.18
N ASP A 26 -12.67 -12.83 -10.00
CA ASP A 26 -13.33 -14.03 -9.49
C ASP A 26 -14.41 -14.54 -10.45
N GLU A 27 -15.22 -13.64 -11.01
CA GLU A 27 -16.26 -14.01 -11.99
C GLU A 27 -15.66 -14.48 -13.33
N LEU A 28 -14.59 -13.87 -13.80
CA LEU A 28 -13.88 -14.36 -14.98
C LEU A 28 -13.33 -15.77 -14.77
N LEU A 29 -12.77 -16.05 -13.58
CA LEU A 29 -12.29 -17.37 -13.21
C LEU A 29 -13.43 -18.40 -13.13
N LYS A 30 -14.56 -18.06 -12.54
CA LYS A 30 -15.72 -18.95 -12.42
C LYS A 30 -16.30 -19.28 -13.80
N GLN A 31 -16.52 -18.28 -14.65
CA GLN A 31 -17.20 -18.46 -15.95
C GLN A 31 -16.28 -19.04 -17.03
N SER A 32 -14.96 -19.01 -16.83
CA SER A 32 -14.02 -19.72 -17.73
C SER A 32 -13.91 -21.22 -17.50
N GLY A 33 -14.59 -21.77 -16.47
CA GLY A 33 -14.59 -23.18 -16.15
C GLY A 33 -13.36 -23.68 -15.35
N VAL A 34 -12.58 -22.78 -14.77
CA VAL A 34 -11.43 -23.12 -13.91
C VAL A 34 -11.88 -23.87 -12.65
N PHE A 35 -13.06 -23.57 -12.13
CA PHE A 35 -13.63 -24.24 -10.96
C PHE A 35 -14.63 -25.33 -11.38
N ARG A 36 -14.67 -26.43 -10.64
CA ARG A 36 -15.68 -27.48 -10.83
C ARG A 36 -17.06 -26.99 -10.40
N GLU A 37 -18.13 -27.40 -11.09
CA GLU A 37 -19.52 -26.97 -10.85
C GLU A 37 -20.02 -27.08 -9.40
N ASN A 38 -19.39 -27.91 -8.54
CA ASN A 38 -19.77 -28.13 -7.14
C ASN A 38 -18.68 -27.70 -6.15
N GLN A 39 -17.73 -26.85 -6.55
CA GLN A 39 -16.69 -26.37 -5.67
C GLN A 39 -17.18 -25.08 -4.99
N ASP A 40 -17.37 -25.12 -3.67
CA ASP A 40 -17.58 -23.89 -2.88
C ASP A 40 -16.31 -23.04 -2.96
N VAL A 41 -16.39 -21.98 -3.74
CA VAL A 41 -15.29 -21.02 -3.92
C VAL A 41 -15.54 -19.87 -2.94
N ALA A 42 -14.60 -19.65 -2.04
CA ALA A 42 -14.65 -18.49 -1.14
C ALA A 42 -14.70 -17.20 -1.97
N GLU A 43 -15.44 -16.20 -1.53
CA GLU A 43 -15.39 -14.88 -2.12
C GLU A 43 -13.97 -14.31 -2.01
N ARG A 44 -13.53 -13.53 -3.03
CA ARG A 44 -12.19 -12.92 -3.12
C ARG A 44 -11.06 -13.97 -3.12
N VAL A 45 -11.16 -14.94 -4.02
CA VAL A 45 -10.18 -16.03 -4.16
C VAL A 45 -8.77 -15.51 -4.43
N MET A 46 -8.65 -14.36 -5.12
CA MET A 46 -7.36 -13.71 -5.38
C MET A 46 -6.76 -13.06 -4.15
N ASP A 47 -7.55 -12.62 -3.17
CA ASP A 47 -7.04 -12.00 -1.94
C ASP A 47 -6.58 -13.07 -0.95
N SER A 48 -5.37 -13.57 -1.11
CA SER A 48 -4.79 -14.63 -0.27
C SER A 48 -4.34 -14.15 1.11
N ASN A 49 -4.17 -12.84 1.31
CA ASN A 49 -3.76 -12.23 2.56
C ASN A 49 -4.99 -11.73 3.34
N ASP A 50 -5.09 -12.07 4.63
CA ASP A 50 -6.19 -11.62 5.48
C ASP A 50 -6.29 -10.09 5.54
N ILE A 51 -5.17 -9.38 5.47
CA ILE A 51 -5.12 -7.90 5.45
C ILE A 51 -5.74 -7.36 4.16
N GLU A 52 -5.47 -7.97 3.00
CA GLU A 52 -6.10 -7.59 1.73
C GLU A 52 -7.62 -7.74 1.81
N ARG A 53 -8.11 -8.86 2.38
CA ARG A 53 -9.55 -9.12 2.54
C ARG A 53 -10.21 -8.13 3.49
N GLU A 54 -9.58 -7.84 4.63
CA GLU A 54 -10.12 -6.93 5.64
C GLU A 54 -10.14 -5.47 5.17
N ARG A 55 -9.11 -5.06 4.43
CA ARG A 55 -8.97 -3.68 3.93
C ARG A 55 -9.61 -3.45 2.57
N GLY A 56 -9.97 -4.51 1.85
CA GLY A 56 -10.51 -4.45 0.50
C GLY A 56 -9.52 -3.98 -0.57
N ILE A 57 -8.21 -4.01 -0.28
CA ILE A 57 -7.14 -3.54 -1.19
C ILE A 57 -6.26 -4.70 -1.65
N THR A 58 -5.79 -4.65 -2.89
CA THR A 58 -4.71 -5.52 -3.38
C THR A 58 -3.37 -4.89 -3.00
N ILE A 59 -2.54 -5.65 -2.30
CA ILE A 59 -1.21 -5.23 -1.84
C ILE A 59 -0.13 -5.75 -2.80
N LEU A 60 -0.22 -7.02 -3.18
CA LEU A 60 0.73 -7.69 -4.07
C LEU A 60 0.05 -8.06 -5.39
N SER A 61 0.77 -7.86 -6.49
CA SER A 61 0.35 -8.31 -7.82
C SER A 61 0.23 -9.83 -7.87
N LYS A 62 -0.86 -10.33 -8.43
CA LYS A 62 -1.11 -11.77 -8.58
C LYS A 62 -1.33 -12.12 -10.02
N ASN A 63 -0.79 -13.26 -10.41
CA ASN A 63 -0.94 -13.78 -11.75
C ASN A 63 -1.93 -14.94 -11.75
N THR A 64 -2.86 -14.89 -12.68
CA THR A 64 -3.78 -15.98 -12.96
C THR A 64 -3.96 -16.14 -14.45
N ALA A 65 -4.52 -17.24 -14.90
CA ALA A 65 -4.82 -17.46 -16.31
C ALA A 65 -6.15 -18.18 -16.46
N VAL A 66 -6.91 -17.78 -17.47
CA VAL A 66 -8.15 -18.42 -17.87
C VAL A 66 -8.07 -18.81 -19.33
N THR A 67 -8.83 -19.82 -19.74
CA THR A 67 -8.92 -20.22 -21.16
C THR A 67 -10.34 -19.99 -21.64
N TYR A 68 -10.49 -19.19 -22.70
CA TYR A 68 -11.77 -18.95 -23.34
C TYR A 68 -11.64 -19.18 -24.84
N LYS A 69 -12.51 -20.03 -25.44
CA LYS A 69 -12.47 -20.43 -26.85
C LYS A 69 -11.08 -20.89 -27.36
N GLY A 70 -10.28 -21.55 -26.49
CA GLY A 70 -8.93 -22.00 -26.83
C GLY A 70 -7.84 -20.92 -26.76
N ILE A 71 -8.19 -19.68 -26.39
CA ILE A 71 -7.25 -18.58 -26.15
C ILE A 71 -6.98 -18.50 -24.67
N LYS A 72 -5.68 -18.55 -24.31
CA LYS A 72 -5.20 -18.35 -22.93
C LYS A 72 -5.14 -16.86 -22.63
N ILE A 73 -5.87 -16.41 -21.63
CA ILE A 73 -5.86 -15.04 -21.15
C ILE A 73 -5.15 -15.02 -19.80
N ASN A 74 -3.92 -14.49 -19.78
CA ASN A 74 -3.19 -14.22 -18.55
C ASN A 74 -3.70 -12.91 -17.97
N ILE A 75 -4.10 -12.96 -16.72
CA ILE A 75 -4.66 -11.83 -15.98
C ILE A 75 -3.72 -11.51 -14.82
N ILE A 76 -3.22 -10.27 -14.79
CA ILE A 76 -2.41 -9.77 -13.69
C ILE A 76 -3.24 -8.79 -12.89
N ASP A 77 -3.52 -9.15 -11.65
CA ASP A 77 -4.17 -8.25 -10.70
C ASP A 77 -3.15 -7.26 -10.15
N THR A 78 -3.43 -5.96 -10.24
CA THR A 78 -2.51 -4.89 -9.85
C THR A 78 -2.96 -4.19 -8.57
N PRO A 79 -2.00 -3.78 -7.70
CA PRO A 79 -2.34 -2.89 -6.60
C PRO A 79 -2.99 -1.60 -7.09
N GLY A 80 -4.03 -1.14 -6.37
CA GLY A 80 -4.72 0.11 -6.68
C GLY A 80 -4.15 1.33 -5.98
N HIS A 81 -3.31 1.16 -4.96
CA HIS A 81 -2.78 2.25 -4.13
C HIS A 81 -1.43 2.76 -4.64
N ALA A 82 -1.24 4.08 -4.60
CA ALA A 82 -0.01 4.74 -5.10
C ALA A 82 1.28 4.29 -4.39
N ASP A 83 1.21 3.87 -3.12
CA ASP A 83 2.35 3.33 -2.36
C ASP A 83 2.95 2.07 -3.01
N PHE A 84 2.19 1.38 -3.84
CA PHE A 84 2.61 0.20 -4.59
C PHE A 84 2.86 0.48 -6.08
N GLY A 85 2.98 1.76 -6.47
CA GLY A 85 3.11 2.21 -7.87
C GLY A 85 4.26 1.56 -8.65
N GLY A 86 5.36 1.19 -8.01
CA GLY A 86 6.45 0.49 -8.68
C GLY A 86 6.12 -0.95 -9.08
N GLU A 87 5.19 -1.61 -8.41
CA GLU A 87 4.69 -2.91 -8.87
C GLU A 87 3.83 -2.75 -10.11
N VAL A 88 3.00 -1.71 -10.14
CA VAL A 88 2.16 -1.39 -11.29
C VAL A 88 2.98 -1.19 -12.55
N GLU A 89 4.03 -0.37 -12.51
CA GLU A 89 4.90 -0.12 -13.68
C GLU A 89 5.54 -1.40 -14.23
N ARG A 90 5.92 -2.33 -13.34
CA ARG A 90 6.51 -3.62 -13.70
C ARG A 90 5.49 -4.55 -14.35
N VAL A 91 4.30 -4.61 -13.78
CA VAL A 91 3.19 -5.42 -14.32
C VAL A 91 2.80 -4.94 -15.72
N LEU A 92 2.71 -3.63 -15.93
CA LEU A 92 2.32 -3.06 -17.24
C LEU A 92 3.29 -3.42 -18.36
N LYS A 93 4.57 -3.74 -18.06
CA LYS A 93 5.52 -4.24 -19.07
C LYS A 93 5.29 -5.70 -19.48
N MET A 94 4.60 -6.48 -18.66
CA MET A 94 4.30 -7.88 -18.98
C MET A 94 3.04 -8.05 -19.85
N VAL A 95 2.21 -7.02 -19.94
CA VAL A 95 0.89 -7.11 -20.56
C VAL A 95 0.84 -6.46 -21.93
N ASN A 96 -0.18 -6.80 -22.70
CA ASN A 96 -0.47 -6.28 -24.02
C ASN A 96 -1.64 -5.29 -24.04
N GLY A 97 -2.35 -5.18 -22.92
CA GLY A 97 -3.42 -4.21 -22.71
C GLY A 97 -3.93 -4.24 -21.28
N VAL A 98 -4.81 -3.32 -20.96
CA VAL A 98 -5.34 -3.14 -19.61
C VAL A 98 -6.86 -3.07 -19.61
N ILE A 99 -7.46 -3.54 -18.52
CA ILE A 99 -8.87 -3.32 -18.22
C ILE A 99 -8.93 -2.30 -17.07
N LEU A 100 -9.53 -1.16 -17.34
CA LEU A 100 -9.82 -0.13 -16.38
C LEU A 100 -11.21 -0.35 -15.80
N VAL A 101 -11.30 -0.72 -14.53
CA VAL A 101 -12.60 -0.93 -13.84
C VAL A 101 -12.99 0.34 -13.12
N VAL A 102 -14.16 0.87 -13.44
CA VAL A 102 -14.72 2.10 -12.88
C VAL A 102 -16.10 1.81 -12.29
N ASP A 103 -16.36 2.29 -11.08
CA ASP A 103 -17.69 2.18 -10.47
C ASP A 103 -18.71 3.06 -11.18
N ALA A 104 -19.87 2.51 -11.54
CA ALA A 104 -20.92 3.21 -12.27
C ALA A 104 -21.57 4.39 -11.51
N PHE A 105 -21.34 4.49 -10.20
CA PHE A 105 -21.81 5.60 -9.36
C PHE A 105 -20.69 6.60 -9.03
N GLU A 106 -19.54 6.09 -8.56
CA GLU A 106 -18.43 6.94 -8.12
C GLU A 106 -17.67 7.60 -9.28
N GLY A 107 -17.64 6.95 -10.45
CA GLY A 107 -16.95 7.47 -11.63
C GLY A 107 -15.43 7.33 -11.58
N ALA A 108 -14.75 8.18 -12.35
CA ALA A 108 -13.30 8.15 -12.48
C ALA A 108 -12.62 8.80 -11.27
N MET A 109 -11.93 7.98 -10.46
CA MET A 109 -11.27 8.42 -9.23
C MET A 109 -9.80 8.82 -9.44
N PRO A 110 -9.26 9.80 -8.66
CA PRO A 110 -7.91 10.33 -8.85
C PRO A 110 -6.77 9.29 -8.78
N GLN A 111 -6.88 8.25 -7.94
CA GLN A 111 -5.86 7.20 -7.85
C GLN A 111 -5.67 6.45 -9.17
N THR A 112 -6.74 6.31 -9.94
CA THR A 112 -6.73 5.67 -11.25
C THR A 112 -5.88 6.46 -12.26
N LYS A 113 -5.76 7.80 -12.09
CA LYS A 113 -4.97 8.68 -12.97
C LYS A 113 -3.51 8.23 -13.08
N PHE A 114 -2.87 7.84 -11.97
CA PHE A 114 -1.46 7.43 -11.99
C PHE A 114 -1.26 6.16 -12.83
N VAL A 115 -2.05 5.12 -12.57
CA VAL A 115 -1.89 3.83 -13.25
C VAL A 115 -2.29 3.95 -14.73
N LEU A 116 -3.37 4.69 -14.99
CA LEU A 116 -3.84 4.95 -16.36
C LEU A 116 -2.81 5.75 -17.15
N ARG A 117 -2.23 6.83 -16.57
CA ARG A 117 -1.15 7.59 -17.20
C ARG A 117 0.00 6.68 -17.64
N LYS A 118 0.43 5.76 -16.76
CA LYS A 118 1.51 4.83 -17.09
C LYS A 118 1.13 3.85 -18.21
N ALA A 119 -0.11 3.38 -18.23
CA ALA A 119 -0.61 2.54 -19.32
C ALA A 119 -0.64 3.30 -20.66
N LEU A 120 -1.10 4.56 -20.66
CA LEU A 120 -1.14 5.42 -21.85
C LEU A 120 0.25 5.79 -22.35
N GLU A 121 1.20 6.12 -21.44
CA GLU A 121 2.62 6.36 -21.78
C GLU A 121 3.26 5.15 -22.49
N LEU A 122 2.90 3.93 -22.07
CA LEU A 122 3.34 2.67 -22.67
C LEU A 122 2.54 2.30 -23.94
N LYS A 123 1.58 3.14 -24.35
CA LYS A 123 0.69 2.91 -25.48
C LYS A 123 -0.07 1.59 -25.41
N LEU A 124 -0.45 1.16 -24.22
CA LEU A 124 -1.26 -0.03 -24.02
C LEU A 124 -2.72 0.28 -24.37
N PRO A 125 -3.39 -0.58 -25.16
CA PRO A 125 -4.83 -0.50 -25.36
C PRO A 125 -5.59 -0.66 -24.05
N VAL A 126 -6.63 0.15 -23.84
CA VAL A 126 -7.43 0.17 -22.62
C VAL A 126 -8.85 -0.24 -22.93
N ILE A 127 -9.38 -1.23 -22.22
CA ILE A 127 -10.81 -1.54 -22.18
C ILE A 127 -11.37 -0.92 -20.91
N VAL A 128 -12.43 -0.14 -21.00
CA VAL A 128 -13.10 0.44 -19.83
C VAL A 128 -14.26 -0.44 -19.42
N CYS A 129 -14.20 -0.98 -18.20
CA CYS A 129 -15.27 -1.77 -17.61
C CYS A 129 -16.01 -0.94 -16.55
N VAL A 130 -17.18 -0.42 -16.91
CA VAL A 130 -18.08 0.30 -15.99
C VAL A 130 -18.84 -0.72 -15.16
N ASN A 131 -18.41 -0.91 -13.93
CA ASN A 131 -18.90 -1.96 -13.02
C ASN A 131 -19.97 -1.44 -12.05
N LYS A 132 -20.71 -2.37 -11.46
CA LYS A 132 -21.80 -2.12 -10.50
C LYS A 132 -22.99 -1.37 -11.11
N ILE A 133 -23.31 -1.64 -12.36
CA ILE A 133 -24.49 -1.06 -13.04
C ILE A 133 -25.83 -1.52 -12.42
N ASP A 134 -25.81 -2.54 -11.57
CA ASP A 134 -26.94 -3.04 -10.80
C ASP A 134 -27.35 -2.13 -9.63
N ARG A 135 -26.55 -1.11 -9.29
CA ARG A 135 -26.88 -0.15 -8.22
C ARG A 135 -27.98 0.81 -8.68
N PRO A 136 -28.97 1.14 -7.81
CA PRO A 136 -30.04 2.08 -8.16
C PRO A 136 -29.55 3.49 -8.55
N GLU A 137 -28.40 3.89 -7.98
CA GLU A 137 -27.78 5.21 -8.22
C GLU A 137 -26.77 5.20 -9.36
N ALA A 138 -26.64 4.08 -10.09
CA ALA A 138 -25.71 3.96 -11.22
C ALA A 138 -26.04 4.98 -12.33
N ARG A 139 -24.99 5.62 -12.86
CA ARG A 139 -25.07 6.61 -13.94
C ARG A 139 -24.04 6.28 -15.05
N PRO A 140 -24.16 5.12 -15.69
CA PRO A 140 -23.11 4.58 -16.57
C PRO A 140 -22.76 5.50 -17.74
N THR A 141 -23.71 6.20 -18.32
CA THR A 141 -23.47 7.12 -19.45
C THR A 141 -22.64 8.32 -19.03
N GLU A 142 -22.93 8.92 -17.87
CA GLU A 142 -22.14 10.05 -17.35
C GLU A 142 -20.72 9.61 -16.99
N VAL A 143 -20.56 8.39 -16.46
CA VAL A 143 -19.23 7.84 -16.13
C VAL A 143 -18.39 7.61 -17.40
N VAL A 144 -19.00 7.27 -18.53
CA VAL A 144 -18.29 7.21 -19.82
C VAL A 144 -17.68 8.56 -20.17
N ASP A 145 -18.48 9.64 -20.07
CA ASP A 145 -18.00 10.99 -20.35
C ASP A 145 -16.87 11.41 -19.38
N GLU A 146 -17.00 11.13 -18.08
CA GLU A 146 -15.95 11.38 -17.08
C GLU A 146 -14.64 10.64 -17.38
N VAL A 147 -14.73 9.40 -17.84
CA VAL A 147 -13.55 8.61 -18.22
C VAL A 147 -12.89 9.18 -19.46
N LEU A 148 -13.66 9.60 -20.47
CA LEU A 148 -13.12 10.23 -21.68
C LEU A 148 -12.46 11.58 -21.35
N GLU A 149 -13.06 12.39 -20.48
CA GLU A 149 -12.42 13.62 -19.95
C GLU A 149 -11.10 13.31 -19.24
N LEU A 150 -11.06 12.23 -18.42
CA LEU A 150 -9.83 11.79 -17.79
C LEU A 150 -8.75 11.39 -18.79
N PHE A 151 -9.11 10.71 -19.89
CA PHE A 151 -8.16 10.37 -20.94
C PHE A 151 -7.58 11.63 -21.61
N LEU A 152 -8.44 12.63 -21.89
CA LEU A 152 -8.02 13.92 -22.43
C LEU A 152 -7.06 14.66 -21.46
N ASP A 153 -7.37 14.68 -20.17
CA ASP A 153 -6.51 15.25 -19.13
C ASP A 153 -5.14 14.58 -19.04
N LEU A 154 -5.03 13.34 -19.52
CA LEU A 154 -3.80 12.54 -19.52
C LEU A 154 -3.08 12.53 -20.87
N ASP A 155 -3.44 13.45 -21.77
CA ASP A 155 -2.88 13.58 -23.14
C ASP A 155 -3.00 12.29 -23.97
N ALA A 156 -4.11 11.55 -23.82
CA ALA A 156 -4.38 10.36 -24.61
C ALA A 156 -4.50 10.73 -26.10
N ASP A 157 -3.94 9.89 -26.97
CA ASP A 157 -4.06 10.06 -28.40
C ASP A 157 -5.44 9.59 -28.94
N GLU A 158 -5.73 9.93 -30.20
CA GLU A 158 -7.03 9.63 -30.83
C GLU A 158 -7.35 8.11 -30.82
N SER A 159 -6.34 7.26 -30.97
CA SER A 159 -6.51 5.80 -30.94
C SER A 159 -6.81 5.27 -29.54
N GLN A 160 -6.36 5.96 -28.50
CA GLN A 160 -6.63 5.62 -27.10
C GLN A 160 -8.01 6.10 -26.66
N LEU A 161 -8.51 7.21 -27.23
CA LEU A 161 -9.87 7.70 -26.98
C LEU A 161 -10.95 6.81 -27.61
N ASP A 162 -10.63 6.09 -28.69
CA ASP A 162 -11.53 5.11 -29.33
C ASP A 162 -11.49 3.75 -28.60
N CYS A 163 -11.54 3.77 -27.27
CA CYS A 163 -11.50 2.58 -26.43
C CYS A 163 -12.90 1.95 -26.25
N PRO A 164 -13.02 0.62 -26.20
CA PRO A 164 -14.29 -0.04 -25.96
C PRO A 164 -14.74 0.09 -24.50
N PHE A 165 -16.05 0.29 -24.32
CA PHE A 165 -16.72 0.28 -23.03
C PHE A 165 -17.51 -1.01 -22.85
N VAL A 166 -17.38 -1.64 -21.68
CA VAL A 166 -18.16 -2.80 -21.27
C VAL A 166 -18.84 -2.45 -19.95
N PHE A 167 -20.14 -2.67 -19.88
CA PHE A 167 -20.94 -2.41 -18.68
C PHE A 167 -21.17 -3.72 -17.93
N ALA A 168 -20.81 -3.77 -16.65
CA ALA A 168 -20.81 -5.01 -15.89
C ALA A 168 -21.43 -4.88 -14.49
N SER A 169 -21.98 -5.98 -14.02
CA SER A 169 -22.21 -6.25 -12.62
C SER A 169 -21.38 -7.47 -12.22
N ALA A 170 -20.18 -7.23 -11.70
CA ALA A 170 -19.30 -8.32 -11.26
C ALA A 170 -19.96 -9.17 -10.17
N LYS A 171 -20.76 -8.55 -9.30
CA LYS A 171 -21.51 -9.26 -8.25
C LYS A 171 -22.54 -10.24 -8.81
N SER A 172 -23.20 -9.87 -9.90
CA SER A 172 -24.23 -10.69 -10.58
C SER A 172 -23.63 -11.59 -11.66
N GLY A 173 -22.34 -11.44 -11.98
CA GLY A 173 -21.65 -12.21 -13.01
C GLY A 173 -22.11 -11.89 -14.43
N THR A 174 -22.49 -10.63 -14.72
CA THR A 174 -23.07 -10.22 -16.01
C THR A 174 -22.34 -9.04 -16.61
N ALA A 175 -22.26 -9.00 -17.93
CA ALA A 175 -21.71 -7.92 -18.72
C ALA A 175 -22.52 -7.68 -19.99
N THR A 176 -22.49 -6.45 -20.52
CA THR A 176 -23.13 -6.03 -21.75
C THR A 176 -22.32 -4.93 -22.43
N LEU A 177 -22.51 -4.71 -23.72
CA LEU A 177 -21.94 -3.60 -24.47
C LEU A 177 -22.86 -2.38 -24.53
N ASP A 178 -24.13 -2.54 -24.16
CA ASP A 178 -25.13 -1.50 -24.14
C ASP A 178 -25.66 -1.30 -22.72
N PRO A 179 -25.50 -0.10 -22.12
CA PRO A 179 -25.91 0.15 -20.73
C PRO A 179 -27.40 -0.02 -20.46
N ASP A 180 -28.23 0.07 -21.50
CA ASP A 180 -29.69 -0.07 -21.41
C ASP A 180 -30.15 -1.53 -21.48
N GLN A 181 -29.25 -2.48 -21.73
CA GLN A 181 -29.54 -3.90 -21.81
C GLN A 181 -29.04 -4.65 -20.56
N THR A 182 -29.80 -5.63 -20.12
CA THR A 182 -29.39 -6.52 -19.05
C THR A 182 -28.50 -7.64 -19.58
N GLY A 183 -27.25 -7.71 -19.10
CA GLY A 183 -26.34 -8.80 -19.43
C GLY A 183 -26.75 -10.12 -18.77
N THR A 184 -26.31 -11.25 -19.33
CA THR A 184 -26.61 -12.59 -18.83
C THR A 184 -25.39 -13.34 -18.31
N ASN A 185 -24.19 -12.96 -18.76
CA ASN A 185 -22.91 -13.58 -18.40
C ASN A 185 -21.75 -12.63 -18.73
N MET A 186 -20.50 -13.06 -18.49
CA MET A 186 -19.31 -12.27 -18.80
C MET A 186 -18.77 -12.43 -20.22
N VAL A 187 -19.48 -13.13 -21.11
CA VAL A 187 -19.05 -13.34 -22.51
C VAL A 187 -18.73 -12.03 -23.23
N PRO A 188 -19.54 -10.94 -23.13
CA PRO A 188 -19.20 -9.67 -23.79
C PRO A 188 -17.81 -9.13 -23.42
N LEU A 189 -17.40 -9.29 -22.16
CA LEU A 189 -16.07 -8.86 -21.71
C LEU A 189 -14.97 -9.77 -22.28
N PHE A 190 -15.16 -11.10 -22.28
CA PHE A 190 -14.20 -12.04 -22.89
C PHE A 190 -13.99 -11.79 -24.37
N GLU A 191 -15.07 -11.58 -25.14
CA GLU A 191 -14.99 -11.27 -26.57
C GLU A 191 -14.25 -9.94 -26.79
N THR A 192 -14.58 -8.89 -26.03
CA THR A 192 -13.90 -7.60 -26.14
C THR A 192 -12.40 -7.71 -25.84
N ILE A 193 -11.99 -8.52 -24.86
CA ILE A 193 -10.57 -8.79 -24.57
C ILE A 193 -9.88 -9.43 -25.78
N ILE A 194 -10.49 -10.43 -26.38
CA ILE A 194 -9.91 -11.18 -27.50
C ILE A 194 -9.80 -10.31 -28.74
N ASP A 195 -10.82 -9.52 -29.03
CA ASP A 195 -10.91 -8.72 -30.25
C ASP A 195 -10.08 -7.45 -30.19
N TYR A 196 -10.00 -6.81 -29.04
CA TYR A 196 -9.36 -5.50 -28.90
C TYR A 196 -7.91 -5.57 -28.41
N ILE A 197 -7.60 -6.47 -27.46
CA ILE A 197 -6.22 -6.58 -26.96
C ILE A 197 -5.35 -7.36 -27.96
N PRO A 198 -4.21 -6.79 -28.40
CA PRO A 198 -3.35 -7.48 -29.36
C PRO A 198 -2.67 -8.72 -28.74
N ALA A 199 -2.47 -9.72 -29.59
CA ALA A 199 -1.68 -10.88 -29.22
C ALA A 199 -0.21 -10.49 -28.96
N PRO A 200 0.49 -11.14 -28.02
CA PRO A 200 1.91 -10.90 -27.80
C PRO A 200 2.73 -11.22 -29.05
N GLU A 201 3.74 -10.39 -29.30
CA GLU A 201 4.59 -10.47 -30.50
C GLU A 201 6.07 -10.58 -30.10
N GLY A 202 6.79 -11.49 -30.74
CA GLY A 202 8.22 -11.69 -30.54
C GLY A 202 8.82 -12.51 -31.68
N ASP A 203 10.14 -12.72 -31.66
CA ASP A 203 10.83 -13.59 -32.60
C ASP A 203 11.06 -14.98 -31.99
N PRO A 204 10.34 -16.03 -32.45
CA PRO A 204 10.45 -17.37 -31.86
C PRO A 204 11.80 -18.04 -32.14
N GLU A 205 12.54 -17.60 -33.18
CA GLU A 205 13.83 -18.16 -33.56
C GLU A 205 15.03 -17.38 -32.97
N ALA A 206 14.74 -16.25 -32.30
CA ALA A 206 15.77 -15.49 -31.58
C ALA A 206 16.23 -16.22 -30.32
N GLY A 207 17.32 -15.76 -29.73
CA GLY A 207 17.74 -16.20 -28.41
C GLY A 207 16.69 -15.93 -27.33
N THR A 208 16.68 -16.75 -26.30
CA THR A 208 15.79 -16.56 -25.15
C THR A 208 15.96 -15.18 -24.55
N GLN A 209 14.86 -14.46 -24.35
CA GLN A 209 14.81 -13.22 -23.58
C GLN A 209 13.57 -13.24 -22.67
N VAL A 210 13.81 -13.21 -21.34
CA VAL A 210 12.75 -13.16 -20.32
C VAL A 210 13.08 -12.05 -19.33
N LEU A 211 12.30 -10.98 -19.34
CA LEU A 211 12.43 -9.90 -18.34
C LEU A 211 11.73 -10.30 -17.04
N ILE A 212 12.46 -10.33 -15.93
CA ILE A 212 11.90 -10.61 -14.61
C ILE A 212 11.28 -9.32 -14.04
N SER A 213 9.97 -9.36 -13.90
CA SER A 213 9.17 -8.20 -13.47
C SER A 213 8.69 -8.32 -12.03
N THR A 214 8.53 -9.55 -11.51
CA THR A 214 8.08 -9.81 -10.13
C THR A 214 8.89 -10.94 -9.54
N ILE A 215 9.04 -10.95 -8.21
CA ILE A 215 9.67 -12.04 -7.46
C ILE A 215 8.66 -12.58 -6.47
N ASP A 216 8.55 -13.91 -6.43
CA ASP A 216 7.87 -14.67 -5.41
C ASP A 216 8.90 -15.47 -4.60
N TYR A 217 8.53 -15.92 -3.42
CA TYR A 217 9.42 -16.70 -2.57
C TYR A 217 8.70 -17.91 -2.00
N ASN A 218 9.39 -19.03 -2.04
CA ASN A 218 8.93 -20.27 -1.42
C ASN A 218 10.06 -20.87 -0.57
N GLU A 219 9.76 -21.27 0.66
CA GLU A 219 10.78 -21.77 1.60
C GLU A 219 11.53 -23.02 1.08
N TYR A 220 10.92 -23.81 0.19
CA TYR A 220 11.51 -25.03 -0.35
C TYR A 220 12.35 -24.83 -1.60
N VAL A 221 11.98 -23.86 -2.45
CA VAL A 221 12.64 -23.63 -3.75
C VAL A 221 13.37 -22.29 -3.82
N GLY A 222 13.24 -21.46 -2.79
CA GLY A 222 13.85 -20.14 -2.72
C GLY A 222 13.10 -19.11 -3.57
N ARG A 223 13.86 -18.16 -4.15
CA ARG A 223 13.31 -17.12 -5.02
C ARG A 223 12.78 -17.70 -6.33
N ILE A 224 11.65 -17.18 -6.77
CA ILE A 224 10.98 -17.53 -8.02
C ILE A 224 10.83 -16.22 -8.82
N GLY A 225 11.55 -16.11 -9.93
CA GLY A 225 11.40 -14.97 -10.84
C GLY A 225 10.19 -15.16 -11.73
N ILE A 226 9.32 -14.16 -11.81
CA ILE A 226 8.15 -14.14 -12.70
C ILE A 226 8.38 -13.09 -13.77
N GLY A 227 8.19 -13.49 -15.03
CA GLY A 227 8.39 -12.62 -16.16
C GLY A 227 7.70 -13.10 -17.43
N LYS A 228 7.75 -12.26 -18.46
CA LYS A 228 7.22 -12.58 -19.79
C LYS A 228 8.35 -13.02 -20.70
N VAL A 229 8.11 -14.05 -21.50
CA VAL A 229 8.99 -14.45 -22.60
C VAL A 229 8.79 -13.48 -23.76
N ASP A 230 9.76 -12.60 -24.00
CA ASP A 230 9.68 -11.59 -25.05
C ASP A 230 10.19 -12.11 -26.39
N ASN A 231 11.24 -12.94 -26.40
CA ASN A 231 11.77 -13.59 -27.60
C ASN A 231 12.21 -15.03 -27.30
N GLY A 232 12.23 -15.85 -28.33
CA GLY A 232 12.64 -17.24 -28.30
C GLY A 232 11.73 -18.14 -27.49
N SER A 233 12.30 -19.12 -26.85
CA SER A 233 11.64 -20.02 -25.88
C SER A 233 12.55 -20.25 -24.68
N VAL A 234 11.93 -20.62 -23.56
CA VAL A 234 12.62 -20.99 -22.33
C VAL A 234 12.30 -22.43 -21.96
N LYS A 235 13.32 -23.21 -21.58
CA LYS A 235 13.20 -24.66 -21.29
C LYS A 235 13.76 -25.00 -19.92
N VAL A 236 13.21 -26.05 -19.32
CA VAL A 236 13.80 -26.67 -18.12
C VAL A 236 15.20 -27.19 -18.45
N ASN A 237 16.13 -27.04 -17.51
CA ASN A 237 17.55 -27.41 -17.65
C ASN A 237 18.35 -26.58 -18.67
N GLN A 238 17.79 -25.54 -19.26
CA GLN A 238 18.49 -24.64 -20.15
C GLN A 238 19.53 -23.81 -19.36
N GLU A 239 20.72 -23.64 -19.97
CA GLU A 239 21.70 -22.66 -19.50
C GLU A 239 21.35 -21.28 -20.07
N VAL A 240 21.28 -20.30 -19.20
CA VAL A 240 20.99 -18.89 -19.53
C VAL A 240 21.97 -17.97 -18.82
N VAL A 241 22.09 -16.76 -19.32
CA VAL A 241 22.87 -15.69 -18.69
C VAL A 241 21.91 -14.66 -18.12
N ILE A 242 22.13 -14.30 -16.86
CA ILE A 242 21.45 -13.16 -16.23
C ILE A 242 22.23 -11.90 -16.61
N VAL A 243 21.51 -10.92 -17.14
CA VAL A 243 22.05 -9.59 -17.50
C VAL A 243 21.08 -8.53 -17.00
N ASN A 244 21.58 -7.40 -16.50
CA ASN A 244 20.75 -6.29 -16.07
C ASN A 244 21.01 -5.06 -16.93
N HIS A 245 19.95 -4.36 -17.33
CA HIS A 245 20.07 -3.16 -18.19
C HIS A 245 20.92 -2.04 -17.55
N HIS A 246 20.87 -1.92 -16.21
CA HIS A 246 21.62 -0.89 -15.47
C HIS A 246 23.05 -1.30 -15.09
N ASP A 247 23.39 -2.59 -15.26
CA ASP A 247 24.72 -3.14 -14.95
C ASP A 247 25.07 -4.25 -15.96
N PRO A 248 25.19 -3.88 -17.26
CA PRO A 248 25.34 -4.86 -18.35
C PRO A 248 26.65 -5.64 -18.29
N ASP A 249 27.65 -5.15 -17.57
CA ASP A 249 28.95 -5.81 -17.43
C ASP A 249 28.92 -6.98 -16.45
N LYS A 250 27.93 -7.04 -15.56
CA LYS A 250 27.73 -8.16 -14.63
C LYS A 250 26.87 -9.23 -15.25
N MET A 251 27.53 -10.24 -15.81
CA MET A 251 26.87 -11.41 -16.38
C MET A 251 27.08 -12.63 -15.51
N LYS A 252 25.99 -13.38 -15.23
CA LYS A 252 26.05 -14.62 -14.46
C LYS A 252 25.40 -15.75 -15.24
N LYS A 253 26.16 -16.82 -15.51
CA LYS A 253 25.60 -18.05 -16.09
C LYS A 253 24.86 -18.84 -15.01
N VAL A 254 23.64 -19.24 -15.33
CA VAL A 254 22.77 -20.00 -14.45
C VAL A 254 22.01 -21.07 -15.23
N LYS A 255 21.48 -22.06 -14.51
CA LYS A 255 20.67 -23.12 -15.09
C LYS A 255 19.25 -23.05 -14.51
N ILE A 256 18.24 -23.11 -15.38
CA ILE A 256 16.83 -23.14 -14.99
C ILE A 256 16.51 -24.51 -14.42
N SER A 257 16.15 -24.58 -13.14
CA SER A 257 15.81 -25.86 -12.49
C SER A 257 14.38 -26.26 -12.76
N LYS A 258 13.44 -25.33 -12.64
CA LYS A 258 12.02 -25.57 -12.88
C LYS A 258 11.39 -24.36 -13.56
N LEU A 259 10.41 -24.66 -14.39
CA LEU A 259 9.65 -23.70 -15.18
C LEU A 259 8.16 -23.95 -14.96
N TYR A 260 7.41 -22.90 -14.71
CA TYR A 260 5.97 -22.97 -14.49
C TYR A 260 5.25 -21.95 -15.37
N GLU A 261 4.05 -22.31 -15.80
CA GLU A 261 3.04 -21.39 -16.32
C GLU A 261 1.85 -21.32 -15.34
N PHE A 262 1.01 -20.29 -15.49
CA PHE A 262 -0.21 -20.15 -14.69
C PHE A 262 -1.39 -20.85 -15.38
N ASP A 263 -2.19 -21.58 -14.59
CA ASP A 263 -3.46 -22.16 -14.99
C ASP A 263 -4.45 -22.01 -13.84
N GLY A 264 -5.48 -21.17 -14.02
CA GLY A 264 -6.24 -20.63 -12.91
C GLY A 264 -5.32 -19.94 -11.91
N LEU A 265 -5.43 -20.30 -10.65
CA LEU A 265 -4.61 -19.79 -9.55
C LEU A 265 -3.33 -20.61 -9.31
N ASN A 266 -3.16 -21.71 -10.04
CA ASN A 266 -2.07 -22.64 -9.79
C ASN A 266 -0.88 -22.37 -10.72
N LYS A 267 0.33 -22.68 -10.22
CA LYS A 267 1.54 -22.76 -11.03
C LYS A 267 1.70 -24.21 -11.50
N VAL A 268 1.61 -24.44 -12.80
CA VAL A 268 1.74 -25.76 -13.42
C VAL A 268 3.12 -25.89 -14.03
N GLU A 269 3.83 -26.98 -13.70
CA GLU A 269 5.18 -27.23 -14.22
C GLU A 269 5.10 -27.57 -15.71
N VAL A 270 5.91 -26.88 -16.51
CA VAL A 270 6.01 -27.08 -17.96
C VAL A 270 7.46 -27.33 -18.37
N SER A 271 7.65 -28.07 -19.45
CA SER A 271 9.00 -28.35 -19.98
C SER A 271 9.57 -27.20 -20.80
N GLU A 272 8.70 -26.44 -21.46
CA GLU A 272 9.04 -25.33 -22.35
C GLU A 272 7.92 -24.29 -22.34
N ALA A 273 8.30 -23.02 -22.46
CA ALA A 273 7.39 -21.89 -22.67
C ALA A 273 7.89 -21.01 -23.83
N GLN A 274 6.96 -20.46 -24.59
CA GLN A 274 7.24 -19.69 -25.82
C GLN A 274 6.93 -18.20 -25.64
N ILE A 275 7.23 -17.40 -26.65
CA ILE A 275 6.92 -15.98 -26.70
C ILE A 275 5.53 -15.67 -26.17
N GLY A 276 5.41 -14.60 -25.39
CA GLY A 276 4.16 -14.16 -24.79
C GLY A 276 3.69 -14.94 -23.55
N SER A 277 4.31 -16.10 -23.23
CA SER A 277 4.00 -16.78 -21.97
C SER A 277 4.48 -15.97 -20.78
N ILE A 278 3.65 -15.89 -19.74
CA ILE A 278 4.05 -15.43 -18.41
C ILE A 278 4.49 -16.65 -17.62
N VAL A 279 5.77 -16.65 -17.23
CA VAL A 279 6.43 -17.80 -16.62
C VAL A 279 6.93 -17.49 -15.22
N ALA A 280 6.94 -18.53 -14.37
CA ALA A 280 7.62 -18.50 -13.08
C ALA A 280 8.82 -19.45 -13.13
N ILE A 281 10.01 -18.95 -12.80
CA ILE A 281 11.29 -19.64 -12.96
C ILE A 281 11.94 -19.78 -11.59
N SER A 282 12.33 -21.01 -11.21
CA SER A 282 13.01 -21.29 -9.95
C SER A 282 14.39 -21.94 -10.14
N GLY A 283 15.17 -21.94 -9.06
CA GLY A 283 16.51 -22.50 -9.03
C GLY A 283 17.62 -21.46 -9.23
N ILE A 284 17.26 -20.18 -9.22
CA ILE A 284 18.20 -19.06 -9.34
C ILE A 284 18.13 -18.23 -8.05
N SER A 285 19.09 -18.43 -7.15
CA SER A 285 19.08 -17.82 -5.80
C SER A 285 19.16 -16.29 -5.80
N ASP A 286 19.90 -15.74 -6.74
CA ASP A 286 20.20 -14.28 -6.80
C ASP A 286 19.45 -13.60 -7.95
N ILE A 287 18.29 -14.07 -8.31
CA ILE A 287 17.46 -13.42 -9.33
C ILE A 287 16.83 -12.14 -8.74
N HIS A 288 16.89 -11.06 -9.50
CA HIS A 288 16.34 -9.77 -9.11
C HIS A 288 15.34 -9.26 -10.14
N ILE A 289 14.50 -8.35 -9.71
CA ILE A 289 13.61 -7.64 -10.64
C ILE A 289 14.45 -6.75 -11.56
N GLY A 290 14.12 -6.76 -12.85
CA GLY A 290 14.87 -6.07 -13.90
C GLY A 290 15.97 -6.90 -14.52
N ASP A 291 16.25 -8.09 -13.98
CA ASP A 291 17.14 -9.03 -14.64
C ASP A 291 16.49 -9.59 -15.91
N THR A 292 17.25 -9.71 -16.96
CA THR A 292 16.86 -10.40 -18.18
C THR A 292 17.59 -11.72 -18.26
N LEU A 293 16.86 -12.80 -18.41
CA LEU A 293 17.41 -14.11 -18.71
C LEU A 293 17.60 -14.20 -20.22
N CYS A 294 18.84 -14.30 -20.67
CA CYS A 294 19.22 -14.34 -22.09
C CYS A 294 19.88 -15.66 -22.45
N SER A 295 19.81 -16.03 -23.74
CA SER A 295 20.68 -17.04 -24.31
C SER A 295 22.15 -16.61 -24.17
N PRO A 296 23.10 -17.52 -23.89
CA PRO A 296 24.51 -17.18 -23.73
C PRO A 296 25.15 -16.54 -24.99
N GLU A 297 24.57 -16.81 -26.16
CA GLU A 297 25.03 -16.32 -27.45
C GLU A 297 24.62 -14.86 -27.72
N ASP A 298 23.49 -14.41 -27.12
CA ASP A 298 22.97 -13.04 -27.27
C ASP A 298 22.50 -12.49 -25.91
N PRO A 299 23.43 -12.01 -25.08
CA PRO A 299 23.12 -11.51 -23.74
C PRO A 299 22.63 -10.05 -23.76
N THR A 300 21.57 -9.77 -24.52
CA THR A 300 21.00 -8.42 -24.66
C THR A 300 19.94 -8.16 -23.59
N PRO A 301 20.17 -7.24 -22.63
CA PRO A 301 19.20 -6.93 -21.59
C PRO A 301 18.03 -6.12 -22.14
N ILE A 302 16.82 -6.41 -21.64
CA ILE A 302 15.62 -5.61 -21.94
C ILE A 302 15.65 -4.33 -21.10
N PRO A 303 15.39 -3.14 -21.68
CA PRO A 303 15.32 -1.89 -20.94
C PRO A 303 14.28 -1.95 -19.81
N PHE A 304 14.73 -1.58 -18.63
CA PHE A 304 13.93 -1.63 -17.41
C PHE A 304 14.07 -0.30 -16.64
N GLN A 305 12.94 0.23 -16.14
CA GLN A 305 12.99 1.39 -15.27
C GLN A 305 13.46 1.00 -13.88
N LYS A 306 14.40 1.76 -13.33
CA LYS A 306 14.89 1.55 -11.97
C LYS A 306 13.73 1.69 -10.99
N ILE A 307 13.67 0.77 -10.03
CA ILE A 307 12.67 0.83 -8.97
C ILE A 307 12.81 2.14 -8.22
N SER A 308 11.70 2.86 -8.04
CA SER A 308 11.71 4.11 -7.27
C SER A 308 12.22 3.88 -5.85
N GLU A 309 13.06 4.77 -5.37
CA GLU A 309 13.62 4.67 -4.02
C GLU A 309 12.54 4.87 -2.94
N PRO A 310 12.72 4.30 -1.75
CA PRO A 310 11.86 4.60 -0.60
C PRO A 310 11.82 6.10 -0.29
N THR A 311 10.69 6.59 0.17
CA THR A 311 10.49 8.01 0.52
C THR A 311 10.40 8.26 2.02
N ILE A 312 10.06 7.23 2.80
CA ILE A 312 9.96 7.31 4.26
C ILE A 312 10.73 6.19 4.93
N ALA A 313 11.13 6.40 6.17
CA ALA A 313 11.79 5.41 7.01
C ALA A 313 11.21 5.41 8.42
N MET A 314 11.25 4.26 9.08
CA MET A 314 10.94 4.06 10.50
C MET A 314 12.02 3.20 11.15
N HIS A 315 12.22 3.36 12.45
CA HIS A 315 13.05 2.43 13.21
C HIS A 315 12.17 1.34 13.83
N PHE A 316 12.53 0.11 13.57
CA PHE A 316 11.98 -1.09 14.21
C PHE A 316 12.95 -1.49 15.31
N ILE A 317 12.48 -1.50 16.55
CA ILE A 317 13.30 -1.60 17.74
C ILE A 317 12.81 -2.76 18.60
N VAL A 318 13.71 -3.48 19.22
CA VAL A 318 13.33 -4.47 20.23
C VAL A 318 12.54 -3.78 21.35
N ASN A 319 11.40 -4.37 21.73
CA ASN A 319 10.61 -3.82 22.83
C ASN A 319 11.32 -4.04 24.16
N ASP A 320 11.69 -2.96 24.84
CA ASP A 320 12.39 -2.91 26.13
C ASP A 320 11.52 -2.34 27.25
N SER A 321 10.20 -2.25 27.03
CA SER A 321 9.26 -1.75 28.02
C SER A 321 9.09 -2.70 29.22
N PRO A 322 8.58 -2.23 30.37
CA PRO A 322 8.30 -3.08 31.52
C PRO A 322 7.28 -4.21 31.26
N LEU A 323 6.51 -4.14 30.19
CA LEU A 323 5.55 -5.17 29.77
C LEU A 323 6.09 -6.03 28.61
N ALA A 324 7.35 -5.85 28.21
CA ALA A 324 7.97 -6.58 27.11
C ALA A 324 7.96 -8.10 27.35
N GLY A 325 7.73 -8.88 26.28
CA GLY A 325 7.77 -10.34 26.30
C GLY A 325 6.56 -11.02 26.95
N GLN A 326 5.52 -10.29 27.34
CA GLN A 326 4.32 -10.87 27.95
C GLN A 326 3.29 -11.37 26.90
N GLU A 327 3.32 -10.83 25.71
CA GLU A 327 2.29 -11.07 24.69
C GLU A 327 2.87 -11.65 23.39
N GLY A 328 4.12 -11.33 23.06
CA GLY A 328 4.77 -11.78 21.83
C GLY A 328 5.48 -13.13 21.97
N LYS A 329 5.50 -13.90 20.88
CA LYS A 329 6.27 -15.13 20.73
C LYS A 329 7.71 -14.84 20.30
N TYR A 330 7.90 -13.86 19.44
CA TYR A 330 9.18 -13.47 18.85
C TYR A 330 9.55 -12.07 19.32
N VAL A 331 10.48 -12.00 20.30
CA VAL A 331 10.76 -10.75 21.06
C VAL A 331 12.22 -10.32 21.00
N THR A 332 13.11 -11.10 20.36
CA THR A 332 14.55 -10.82 20.34
C THR A 332 14.99 -10.08 19.09
N SER A 333 16.13 -9.38 19.16
CA SER A 333 16.72 -8.68 18.00
C SER A 333 17.01 -9.65 16.84
N ARG A 334 17.40 -10.88 17.12
CA ARG A 334 17.62 -11.90 16.10
C ARG A 334 16.33 -12.25 15.37
N HIS A 335 15.22 -12.49 16.08
CA HIS A 335 13.93 -12.76 15.47
C HIS A 335 13.48 -11.59 14.60
N LEU A 336 13.61 -10.37 15.10
CA LEU A 336 13.25 -9.15 14.38
C LEU A 336 14.09 -8.99 13.12
N ARG A 337 15.41 -9.17 13.22
CA ARG A 337 16.35 -9.12 12.11
C ARG A 337 15.99 -10.14 11.02
N ASP A 338 15.89 -11.41 11.42
CA ASP A 338 15.64 -12.50 10.48
C ASP A 338 14.31 -12.30 9.74
N ARG A 339 13.29 -11.78 10.42
CA ARG A 339 11.99 -11.48 9.80
C ARG A 339 12.06 -10.30 8.83
N LEU A 340 12.69 -9.20 9.22
CA LEU A 340 12.84 -8.02 8.36
C LEU A 340 13.65 -8.31 7.10
N PHE A 341 14.77 -9.03 7.24
CA PHE A 341 15.60 -9.41 6.09
C PHE A 341 14.92 -10.46 5.20
N ARG A 342 14.07 -11.32 5.76
CA ARG A 342 13.25 -12.26 4.97
C ARG A 342 12.27 -11.52 4.07
N GLU A 343 11.69 -10.39 4.53
CA GLU A 343 10.78 -9.58 3.71
C GLU A 343 11.42 -9.08 2.43
N LEU A 344 12.72 -8.75 2.44
CA LEU A 344 13.46 -8.33 1.25
C LEU A 344 13.52 -9.38 0.14
N ASN A 345 13.13 -10.62 0.41
CA ASN A 345 13.07 -11.65 -0.63
C ASN A 345 11.86 -11.47 -1.55
N THR A 346 10.79 -10.87 -1.04
CA THR A 346 9.52 -10.65 -1.76
C THR A 346 9.27 -9.18 -2.06
N ASP A 347 9.57 -8.30 -1.11
CA ASP A 347 9.36 -6.86 -1.25
C ASP A 347 10.67 -6.14 -1.63
N VAL A 348 10.80 -5.83 -2.90
CA VAL A 348 11.99 -5.14 -3.45
C VAL A 348 11.96 -3.63 -3.27
N SER A 349 10.82 -3.07 -2.88
CA SER A 349 10.67 -1.64 -2.60
C SER A 349 10.98 -1.29 -1.14
N LEU A 350 11.17 -2.31 -0.31
CA LEU A 350 11.61 -2.18 1.06
C LEU A 350 13.14 -2.14 1.15
N ARG A 351 13.69 -1.33 2.04
CA ARG A 351 15.10 -1.34 2.42
C ARG A 351 15.21 -1.53 3.92
N VAL A 352 16.05 -2.45 4.35
CA VAL A 352 16.35 -2.71 5.76
C VAL A 352 17.84 -2.49 5.98
N GLU A 353 18.17 -1.61 6.91
CA GLU A 353 19.54 -1.25 7.28
C GLU A 353 19.75 -1.51 8.78
N GLU A 354 20.89 -2.10 9.14
CA GLU A 354 21.31 -2.19 10.54
C GLU A 354 21.72 -0.81 11.02
N THR A 355 21.41 -0.49 12.26
CA THR A 355 21.84 0.77 12.90
C THR A 355 23.10 0.54 13.74
N ASP A 356 23.62 1.61 14.33
CA ASP A 356 24.77 1.53 15.26
C ASP A 356 24.48 0.65 16.49
N THR A 357 23.21 0.35 16.74
CA THR A 357 22.77 -0.53 17.82
C THR A 357 22.24 -1.85 17.23
N THR A 358 22.55 -2.96 17.89
CA THR A 358 22.09 -4.30 17.47
C THR A 358 20.59 -4.54 17.72
N GLU A 359 19.91 -3.60 18.38
CA GLU A 359 18.52 -3.70 18.82
C GLU A 359 17.54 -2.90 17.94
N ALA A 360 18.06 -2.13 16.99
CA ALA A 360 17.25 -1.29 16.10
C ALA A 360 17.63 -1.49 14.64
N PHE A 361 16.61 -1.46 13.77
CA PHE A 361 16.74 -1.58 12.31
C PHE A 361 16.03 -0.39 11.68
N LYS A 362 16.68 0.25 10.70
CA LYS A 362 16.05 1.27 9.90
C LYS A 362 15.36 0.61 8.72
N VAL A 363 14.05 0.73 8.66
CA VAL A 363 13.21 0.16 7.60
C VAL A 363 12.64 1.29 6.79
N SER A 364 12.96 1.31 5.49
CA SER A 364 12.53 2.35 4.57
C SER A 364 11.56 1.78 3.54
N GLY A 365 10.46 2.49 3.27
CA GLY A 365 9.41 2.09 2.36
C GLY A 365 8.88 3.28 1.56
N ARG A 366 7.91 3.03 0.68
CA ARG A 366 7.36 4.04 -0.22
C ARG A 366 6.34 4.96 0.42
N GLY A 367 5.64 4.48 1.45
CA GLY A 367 4.59 5.24 2.13
C GLY A 367 4.22 4.63 3.48
N GLU A 368 3.39 5.36 4.24
CA GLU A 368 2.96 4.91 5.57
C GLU A 368 2.13 3.63 5.51
N LEU A 369 1.27 3.48 4.50
CA LEU A 369 0.46 2.28 4.33
C LEU A 369 1.34 1.04 4.10
N HIS A 370 2.40 1.18 3.30
CA HIS A 370 3.35 0.10 3.03
C HIS A 370 4.00 -0.41 4.34
N LEU A 371 4.53 0.50 5.17
CA LEU A 371 5.14 0.13 6.45
C LEU A 371 4.09 -0.36 7.47
N SER A 372 2.87 0.19 7.49
CA SER A 372 1.82 -0.26 8.39
C SER A 372 1.35 -1.69 8.08
N VAL A 373 1.33 -2.07 6.80
CA VAL A 373 1.04 -3.45 6.38
C VAL A 373 2.11 -4.42 6.88
N LEU A 374 3.40 -4.05 6.75
CA LEU A 374 4.49 -4.86 7.29
C LEU A 374 4.37 -5.03 8.81
N ILE A 375 4.10 -3.94 9.54
CA ILE A 375 3.90 -3.98 11.00
C ILE A 375 2.75 -4.90 11.38
N GLU A 376 1.61 -4.81 10.68
CA GLU A 376 0.44 -5.63 10.98
C GLU A 376 0.67 -7.11 10.64
N ASN A 377 1.35 -7.43 9.54
CA ASN A 377 1.76 -8.80 9.21
C ASN A 377 2.62 -9.40 10.32
N MET A 378 3.67 -8.67 10.75
CA MET A 378 4.56 -9.12 11.82
C MET A 378 3.81 -9.30 13.14
N ARG A 379 2.89 -8.39 13.47
CA ARG A 379 2.04 -8.47 14.65
C ARG A 379 1.21 -9.76 14.66
N ARG A 380 0.56 -10.10 13.55
CA ARG A 380 -0.26 -11.32 13.39
C ARG A 380 0.58 -12.60 13.40
N GLU A 381 1.81 -12.55 12.93
CA GLU A 381 2.77 -13.65 13.03
C GLU A 381 3.26 -13.91 14.46
N GLY A 382 2.95 -13.03 15.41
CA GLY A 382 3.32 -13.17 16.83
C GLY A 382 4.57 -12.43 17.25
N TYR A 383 5.06 -11.49 16.45
CA TYR A 383 6.20 -10.62 16.81
C TYR A 383 5.77 -9.53 17.78
N GLU A 384 6.71 -9.18 18.68
CA GLU A 384 6.60 -8.04 19.57
C GLU A 384 7.82 -7.15 19.40
N PHE A 385 7.60 -5.88 19.11
CA PHE A 385 8.64 -4.88 18.84
C PHE A 385 8.07 -3.47 19.07
N ALA A 386 8.92 -2.46 18.98
CA ALA A 386 8.52 -1.07 19.01
C ALA A 386 8.90 -0.38 17.70
N VAL A 387 8.12 0.63 17.30
CA VAL A 387 8.43 1.45 16.12
C VAL A 387 8.49 2.93 16.46
N SER A 388 9.36 3.65 15.75
CA SER A 388 9.47 5.11 15.85
C SER A 388 8.47 5.79 14.93
N LYS A 389 8.31 7.11 15.09
CA LYS A 389 7.63 7.96 14.11
C LYS A 389 8.28 7.81 12.73
N ALA A 390 7.44 7.84 11.69
CA ALA A 390 7.91 7.88 10.31
C ALA A 390 8.65 9.19 10.02
N GLU A 391 9.77 9.09 9.32
CA GLU A 391 10.58 10.23 8.88
C GLU A 391 10.75 10.16 7.37
N VAL A 392 10.68 11.31 6.68
CA VAL A 392 10.93 11.37 5.25
C VAL A 392 12.42 11.28 4.96
N LEU A 393 12.76 10.62 3.85
CA LEU A 393 14.12 10.52 3.37
C LEU A 393 14.44 11.75 2.51
N TYR A 394 15.45 12.51 2.93
CA TYR A 394 15.92 13.69 2.21
C TYR A 394 17.00 13.31 1.20
N HIS A 395 17.01 13.99 0.08
CA HIS A 395 18.10 13.95 -0.89
C HIS A 395 18.89 15.26 -0.87
N THR A 396 20.01 15.27 -1.56
CA THR A 396 20.82 16.47 -1.74
C THR A 396 21.06 16.66 -3.23
N ASP A 397 20.82 17.86 -3.74
CA ASP A 397 21.10 18.19 -5.12
C ASP A 397 22.61 18.35 -5.38
N GLU A 398 22.99 18.54 -6.65
CA GLU A 398 24.38 18.73 -7.07
C GLU A 398 25.05 19.95 -6.40
N ASN A 399 24.25 20.91 -5.90
CA ASN A 399 24.72 22.13 -5.23
C ASN A 399 24.74 22.00 -3.70
N GLY A 400 24.47 20.82 -3.16
CA GLY A 400 24.43 20.58 -1.71
C GLY A 400 23.14 21.05 -1.02
N LYS A 401 22.09 21.43 -1.79
CA LYS A 401 20.80 21.83 -1.21
C LYS A 401 19.96 20.62 -0.87
N LYS A 402 19.28 20.69 0.28
CA LYS A 402 18.37 19.66 0.77
C LYS A 402 17.11 19.60 -0.07
N LEU A 403 16.77 18.41 -0.58
CA LEU A 403 15.55 18.11 -1.28
C LEU A 403 14.68 17.19 -0.43
N GLU A 404 13.37 17.36 -0.54
CA GLU A 404 12.39 16.53 0.14
C GLU A 404 11.38 15.90 -0.83
N PRO A 405 10.82 14.72 -0.51
CA PRO A 405 9.81 14.10 -1.36
C PRO A 405 8.54 14.95 -1.37
N MET A 406 7.99 15.15 -2.57
CA MET A 406 6.77 15.92 -2.84
C MET A 406 5.65 15.00 -3.30
N GLU A 407 4.42 15.35 -2.96
CA GLU A 407 3.22 14.66 -3.41
C GLU A 407 2.22 15.62 -4.05
N LEU A 408 1.55 15.15 -5.08
CA LEU A 408 0.30 15.72 -5.57
C LEU A 408 -0.84 15.13 -4.76
N CYS A 409 -1.56 15.98 -4.05
CA CYS A 409 -2.68 15.62 -3.22
C CYS A 409 -3.99 16.08 -3.87
N TYR A 410 -4.84 15.13 -4.22
CA TYR A 410 -6.17 15.34 -4.77
C TYR A 410 -7.21 15.15 -3.68
N ILE A 411 -8.04 16.15 -3.46
CA ILE A 411 -9.01 16.16 -2.37
C ILE A 411 -10.38 16.54 -2.92
N ASP A 412 -11.37 15.68 -2.69
CA ASP A 412 -12.77 15.98 -2.93
C ASP A 412 -13.48 16.16 -1.59
N VAL A 413 -14.01 17.36 -1.35
CA VAL A 413 -14.72 17.71 -0.11
C VAL A 413 -15.99 18.50 -0.42
N PRO A 414 -17.05 18.35 0.41
CA PRO A 414 -18.17 19.28 0.37
C PRO A 414 -17.69 20.73 0.47
N GLU A 415 -18.30 21.64 -0.29
CA GLU A 415 -17.87 23.05 -0.40
C GLU A 415 -17.69 23.72 0.97
N GLU A 416 -18.54 23.39 1.95
CA GLU A 416 -18.50 23.94 3.31
C GLU A 416 -17.17 23.65 4.06
N PHE A 417 -16.43 22.57 3.71
CA PHE A 417 -15.17 22.20 4.36
C PHE A 417 -13.93 22.62 3.58
N SER A 418 -14.08 23.08 2.33
CA SER A 418 -12.95 23.39 1.43
C SER A 418 -12.01 24.43 2.03
N GLY A 419 -12.54 25.50 2.64
CA GLY A 419 -11.75 26.56 3.26
C GLY A 419 -10.87 26.08 4.41
N ASN A 420 -11.40 25.22 5.30
CA ASN A 420 -10.64 24.65 6.41
C ASN A 420 -9.52 23.71 5.92
N VAL A 421 -9.79 22.90 4.91
CA VAL A 421 -8.79 22.01 4.29
C VAL A 421 -7.67 22.82 3.64
N ILE A 422 -7.99 23.87 2.89
CA ILE A 422 -7.01 24.75 2.25
C ILE A 422 -6.11 25.41 3.31
N GLU A 423 -6.68 25.94 4.38
CA GLU A 423 -5.93 26.56 5.46
C GLU A 423 -4.94 25.58 6.10
N LYS A 424 -5.40 24.37 6.46
CA LYS A 424 -4.58 23.36 7.14
C LYS A 424 -3.45 22.84 6.27
N LEU A 425 -3.73 22.55 5.00
CA LEU A 425 -2.68 22.08 4.08
C LEU A 425 -1.66 23.19 3.78
N SER A 426 -2.08 24.44 3.69
CA SER A 426 -1.18 25.58 3.53
C SER A 426 -0.26 25.75 4.74
N GLN A 427 -0.76 25.57 5.98
CA GLN A 427 0.07 25.55 7.20
C GLN A 427 1.11 24.40 7.18
N ARG A 428 0.80 23.30 6.50
CA ARG A 428 1.66 22.14 6.28
C ARG A 428 2.55 22.25 5.04
N LYS A 429 2.72 23.47 4.51
CA LYS A 429 3.53 23.83 3.32
C LYS A 429 2.99 23.27 2.00
N GLY A 430 1.70 22.95 1.94
CA GLY A 430 1.01 22.63 0.70
C GLY A 430 0.74 23.91 -0.12
N GLU A 431 0.90 23.78 -1.42
CA GLU A 431 0.59 24.82 -2.41
C GLU A 431 -0.62 24.37 -3.23
N LEU A 432 -1.70 25.16 -3.19
CA LEU A 432 -2.88 24.90 -4.01
C LEU A 432 -2.53 25.14 -5.48
N ARG A 433 -2.64 24.12 -6.30
CA ARG A 433 -2.38 24.19 -7.75
C ARG A 433 -3.66 24.44 -8.54
N ASN A 434 -4.74 23.76 -8.16
CA ASN A 434 -6.00 23.86 -8.87
C ASN A 434 -7.18 23.72 -7.90
N MET A 435 -8.31 24.33 -8.27
CA MET A 435 -9.57 24.23 -7.53
C MET A 435 -10.72 24.21 -8.55
N GLY A 436 -11.58 23.23 -8.48
CA GLY A 436 -12.71 23.05 -9.37
C GLY A 436 -13.94 22.50 -8.66
N THR A 437 -15.06 22.51 -9.33
CA THR A 437 -16.28 21.86 -8.86
C THR A 437 -16.24 20.39 -9.25
N ALA A 438 -16.57 19.51 -8.31
CA ALA A 438 -16.79 18.10 -8.57
C ALA A 438 -18.30 17.80 -8.46
N ASN A 439 -18.71 16.63 -8.97
CA ASN A 439 -20.11 16.24 -8.96
C ASN A 439 -20.70 16.17 -7.53
N GLY A 440 -22.01 16.41 -7.39
CA GLY A 440 -22.71 16.27 -6.12
C GLY A 440 -22.46 17.40 -5.08
N GLY A 441 -22.00 18.59 -5.50
CA GLY A 441 -21.74 19.72 -4.59
C GLY A 441 -20.41 19.61 -3.85
N TYR A 442 -19.48 18.83 -4.39
CA TYR A 442 -18.11 18.71 -3.91
C TYR A 442 -17.19 19.73 -4.61
N THR A 443 -16.17 20.15 -3.90
CA THR A 443 -15.06 20.94 -4.45
C THR A 443 -13.84 20.02 -4.56
N ARG A 444 -13.23 19.97 -5.73
CA ARG A 444 -11.96 19.29 -5.97
C ARG A 444 -10.81 20.25 -5.78
N LEU A 445 -9.85 19.88 -4.95
CA LEU A 445 -8.65 20.64 -4.66
C LEU A 445 -7.43 19.81 -5.08
N GLU A 446 -6.47 20.44 -5.72
CA GLU A 446 -5.17 19.84 -6.07
C GLU A 446 -4.05 20.61 -5.38
N PHE A 447 -3.27 19.90 -4.56
CA PHE A 447 -2.14 20.45 -3.83
C PHE A 447 -0.83 19.80 -4.22
N SER A 448 0.23 20.60 -4.32
CA SER A 448 1.60 20.11 -4.24
C SER A 448 2.10 20.30 -2.81
N ILE A 449 2.41 19.21 -2.12
CA ILE A 449 2.74 19.23 -0.69
C ILE A 449 3.93 18.31 -0.39
N PRO A 450 4.85 18.70 0.53
CA PRO A 450 5.87 17.78 1.02
C PRO A 450 5.24 16.54 1.67
N SER A 451 5.74 15.34 1.38
CA SER A 451 5.20 14.09 1.97
C SER A 451 5.11 14.16 3.48
N ARG A 452 6.10 14.79 4.15
CA ARG A 452 6.04 15.02 5.61
C ARG A 452 4.86 15.90 6.03
N GLY A 453 4.33 16.76 5.17
CA GLY A 453 3.15 17.59 5.46
C GLY A 453 1.85 16.76 5.55
N LEU A 454 1.83 15.57 4.97
CA LEU A 454 0.69 14.66 5.01
C LEU A 454 0.74 13.69 6.20
N ILE A 455 1.93 13.50 6.81
CA ILE A 455 2.08 12.65 8.00
C ILE A 455 1.16 13.16 9.11
N GLY A 456 0.28 12.29 9.60
CA GLY A 456 -0.70 12.59 10.65
C GLY A 456 -1.86 13.52 10.22
N TYR A 457 -1.99 13.85 8.93
CA TYR A 457 -3.08 14.70 8.46
C TYR A 457 -4.37 13.93 8.15
N ARG A 458 -4.28 12.65 7.78
CA ARG A 458 -5.43 11.87 7.36
C ARG A 458 -6.53 11.75 8.44
N GLY A 459 -6.14 11.51 9.67
CA GLY A 459 -7.06 11.45 10.81
C GLY A 459 -7.71 12.81 11.11
N GLU A 460 -6.93 13.89 11.02
CA GLU A 460 -7.41 15.27 11.16
C GLU A 460 -8.39 15.63 10.04
N PHE A 461 -8.05 15.30 8.79
CA PHE A 461 -8.89 15.52 7.61
C PHE A 461 -10.25 14.83 7.72
N MET A 462 -10.29 13.55 8.14
CA MET A 462 -11.56 12.83 8.34
C MET A 462 -12.43 13.48 9.42
N THR A 463 -11.82 14.02 10.46
CA THR A 463 -12.54 14.75 11.52
C THR A 463 -13.11 16.07 11.00
N ASP A 464 -12.31 16.85 10.27
CA ASP A 464 -12.68 18.16 9.74
C ASP A 464 -13.79 18.08 8.70
N THR A 465 -13.78 17.03 7.89
CA THR A 465 -14.78 16.77 6.84
C THR A 465 -15.96 15.93 7.32
N LYS A 466 -16.02 15.61 8.62
CA LYS A 466 -17.04 14.72 9.22
C LYS A 466 -17.17 13.38 8.49
N GLY A 467 -16.07 12.86 7.97
CA GLY A 467 -16.01 11.63 7.19
C GLY A 467 -16.43 11.74 5.72
N ASN A 468 -16.81 12.93 5.24
CA ASN A 468 -17.28 13.11 3.87
C ASN A 468 -16.16 13.52 2.87
N GLY A 469 -14.93 13.68 3.31
CA GLY A 469 -13.81 14.03 2.44
C GLY A 469 -13.11 12.80 1.88
N ILE A 470 -12.66 12.88 0.64
CA ILE A 470 -11.81 11.89 -0.03
C ILE A 470 -10.47 12.54 -0.30
N MET A 471 -9.38 11.89 0.10
CA MET A 471 -8.01 12.38 -0.10
C MET A 471 -7.14 11.29 -0.70
N ASN A 472 -6.53 11.60 -1.85
CA ASN A 472 -5.62 10.73 -2.57
C ASN A 472 -4.31 11.46 -2.81
N THR A 473 -3.19 10.74 -2.72
CA THR A 473 -1.86 11.31 -2.91
C THR A 473 -1.06 10.50 -3.92
N ILE A 474 -0.22 11.18 -4.69
CA ILE A 474 0.66 10.58 -5.69
C ILE A 474 2.03 11.21 -5.54
N PHE A 475 3.08 10.39 -5.44
CA PHE A 475 4.45 10.87 -5.39
C PHE A 475 4.83 11.64 -6.67
N ASP A 476 5.32 12.89 -6.51
CA ASP A 476 5.63 13.84 -7.58
C ASP A 476 7.14 14.16 -7.67
N GLY A 477 7.99 13.26 -7.16
CA GLY A 477 9.43 13.46 -7.17
C GLY A 477 9.96 14.22 -5.96
N TYR A 478 11.13 14.83 -6.11
CA TYR A 478 11.81 15.58 -5.05
C TYR A 478 11.83 17.07 -5.36
N GLY A 479 11.44 17.90 -4.39
CA GLY A 479 11.45 19.33 -4.47
C GLY A 479 12.31 19.99 -3.38
N PRO A 480 12.55 21.31 -3.46
CA PRO A 480 13.29 22.04 -2.44
C PRO A 480 12.64 21.94 -1.06
N TYR A 481 13.46 21.82 -0.02
CA TYR A 481 12.98 21.81 1.36
C TYR A 481 12.22 23.11 1.71
N LYS A 482 10.97 22.97 2.17
CA LYS A 482 10.04 24.11 2.41
C LYS A 482 10.05 24.65 3.86
N GLY A 483 11.07 24.31 4.64
CA GLY A 483 11.17 24.75 6.05
C GLY A 483 10.37 23.86 7.01
N ASP A 484 10.39 24.20 8.30
CA ASP A 484 9.79 23.36 9.34
C ASP A 484 8.26 23.34 9.32
N ILE A 485 7.70 22.20 9.72
CA ILE A 485 6.26 21.96 9.85
C ILE A 485 5.98 21.55 11.30
N GLN A 486 4.98 22.18 11.92
CA GLN A 486 4.46 21.73 13.20
C GLN A 486 3.45 20.61 12.99
N TYR A 487 3.79 19.40 13.45
CA TYR A 487 2.98 18.20 13.22
C TYR A 487 1.84 18.03 14.22
N ARG A 488 2.11 18.19 15.50
CA ARG A 488 1.14 17.94 16.57
C ARG A 488 1.00 19.19 17.47
N LYS A 489 -0.25 19.66 17.61
CA LYS A 489 -0.58 20.81 18.48
C LYS A 489 -0.92 20.39 19.91
N GLN A 490 -1.16 19.11 20.15
CA GLN A 490 -1.64 18.57 21.42
C GLN A 490 -0.58 17.66 22.05
N GLY A 491 -0.41 17.77 23.36
CA GLY A 491 0.53 16.97 24.13
C GLY A 491 0.00 15.58 24.49
N SER A 492 0.81 14.81 25.21
CA SER A 492 0.48 13.49 25.73
C SER A 492 0.14 13.51 27.21
N LEU A 493 -0.81 12.67 27.63
CA LEU A 493 -1.05 12.32 29.03
C LEU A 493 -0.17 11.11 29.35
N ILE A 494 0.79 11.28 30.27
CA ILE A 494 1.84 10.29 30.56
C ILE A 494 1.60 9.69 31.94
N ALA A 495 1.59 8.37 32.04
CA ALA A 495 1.54 7.69 33.32
C ALA A 495 2.79 7.95 34.17
N PHE A 496 2.62 8.39 35.39
CA PHE A 496 3.67 8.73 36.32
C PHE A 496 4.32 7.50 36.96
N GLU A 497 3.53 6.49 37.31
CA GLU A 497 3.97 5.27 37.98
C GLU A 497 3.45 4.00 37.33
N ALA A 498 4.04 2.86 37.70
CA ALA A 498 3.61 1.56 37.27
C ALA A 498 2.47 1.03 38.17
N GLY A 499 1.49 0.38 37.57
CA GLY A 499 0.36 -0.20 38.31
C GLY A 499 -0.80 -0.57 37.39
N GLU A 500 -1.99 -0.59 37.97
CA GLU A 500 -3.25 -0.81 37.28
C GLU A 500 -4.06 0.49 37.28
N ALA A 501 -4.58 0.87 36.12
CA ALA A 501 -5.39 2.07 36.00
C ALA A 501 -6.73 1.90 36.74
N ILE A 502 -7.06 2.84 37.59
CA ILE A 502 -8.25 2.78 38.45
C ILE A 502 -9.24 3.88 38.07
N THR A 503 -10.53 3.58 38.21
CA THR A 503 -11.62 4.51 37.88
C THR A 503 -11.42 5.91 38.44
N TYR A 504 -10.98 6.05 39.69
CA TYR A 504 -10.73 7.37 40.31
C TYR A 504 -9.57 8.13 39.66
N GLY A 505 -8.47 7.45 39.36
CA GLY A 505 -7.32 8.05 38.68
C GLY A 505 -7.68 8.49 37.26
N LEU A 506 -8.42 7.63 36.52
CA LEU A 506 -8.88 7.93 35.16
C LEU A 506 -9.92 9.06 35.13
N TYR A 507 -10.81 9.13 36.13
CA TYR A 507 -11.79 10.21 36.25
C TYR A 507 -11.11 11.59 36.34
N ASN A 508 -10.06 11.70 37.11
CA ASN A 508 -9.28 12.93 37.21
C ASN A 508 -8.47 13.22 35.94
N ALA A 509 -8.04 12.17 35.23
CA ALA A 509 -7.28 12.29 34.00
C ALA A 509 -8.11 12.74 32.82
N GLN A 510 -9.39 12.29 32.71
CA GLN A 510 -10.27 12.66 31.60
C GLN A 510 -10.60 14.17 31.54
N GLU A 511 -10.47 14.90 32.65
CA GLU A 511 -10.61 16.37 32.66
C GLU A 511 -9.49 17.08 31.87
N ARG A 512 -8.36 16.39 31.64
CA ARG A 512 -7.20 16.93 30.93
C ARG A 512 -7.22 16.63 29.43
N GLY A 513 -7.96 15.62 29.01
CA GLY A 513 -8.02 15.23 27.61
C GLY A 513 -8.70 13.89 27.35
N THR A 514 -8.45 13.32 26.19
CA THR A 514 -9.04 12.05 25.76
C THR A 514 -8.17 10.88 26.19
N LEU A 515 -8.75 9.91 26.89
CA LEU A 515 -8.04 8.71 27.35
C LEU A 515 -7.99 7.64 26.25
N PHE A 516 -6.90 6.87 26.22
CA PHE A 516 -6.70 5.71 25.33
C PHE A 516 -6.88 4.38 26.06
N ILE A 517 -6.92 4.40 27.39
CA ILE A 517 -7.00 3.21 28.24
C ILE A 517 -8.26 3.26 29.13
N GLY A 518 -8.71 2.07 29.55
CA GLY A 518 -9.81 1.86 30.48
C GLY A 518 -9.34 1.43 31.88
N PRO A 519 -10.30 1.28 32.83
CA PRO A 519 -10.03 0.73 34.15
C PRO A 519 -9.53 -0.72 34.05
N GLY A 520 -8.58 -1.09 34.93
CA GLY A 520 -8.02 -2.43 34.98
C GLY A 520 -6.83 -2.67 34.03
N GLU A 521 -6.49 -1.71 33.17
CA GLU A 521 -5.35 -1.84 32.29
C GLU A 521 -4.03 -1.59 33.04
N LYS A 522 -3.01 -2.42 32.74
CA LYS A 522 -1.68 -2.27 33.31
C LYS A 522 -0.95 -1.12 32.63
N VAL A 523 -0.38 -0.25 33.44
CA VAL A 523 0.42 0.89 32.99
C VAL A 523 1.80 0.90 33.65
N TYR A 524 2.71 1.62 33.07
CA TYR A 524 4.05 1.85 33.62
C TYR A 524 4.48 3.31 33.42
N SER A 525 5.45 3.76 34.20
CA SER A 525 5.98 5.12 34.08
C SER A 525 6.49 5.40 32.67
N GLY A 526 6.04 6.51 32.08
CA GLY A 526 6.37 6.89 30.70
C GLY A 526 5.43 6.32 29.61
N MET A 527 4.47 5.46 29.96
CA MET A 527 3.41 5.03 29.05
C MET A 527 2.45 6.18 28.80
N ILE A 528 2.03 6.37 27.55
CA ILE A 528 1.05 7.38 27.17
C ILE A 528 -0.34 6.78 27.29
N VAL A 529 -1.15 7.38 28.13
CA VAL A 529 -2.50 6.91 28.50
C VAL A 529 -3.62 7.74 27.88
N GLY A 530 -3.25 8.81 27.16
CA GLY A 530 -4.21 9.69 26.51
C GLY A 530 -3.57 10.87 25.81
N GLN A 531 -4.40 11.65 25.14
CA GLN A 531 -4.08 12.88 24.44
C GLN A 531 -4.48 14.07 25.32
N ASN A 532 -3.55 14.99 25.57
CA ASN A 532 -3.85 16.22 26.32
C ASN A 532 -4.66 17.18 25.42
N GLY A 533 -5.62 17.90 26.00
CA GLY A 533 -6.33 18.98 25.31
C GLY A 533 -5.46 20.23 25.04
N LYS A 534 -4.28 20.33 25.66
CA LYS A 534 -3.31 21.42 25.50
C LYS A 534 -2.03 20.89 24.82
N GLY A 535 -1.18 21.81 24.34
CA GLY A 535 0.05 21.48 23.59
C GLY A 535 1.19 20.87 24.41
N GLU A 536 1.07 20.81 25.74
CA GLU A 536 2.14 20.33 26.62
C GLU A 536 1.86 18.91 27.09
N ASP A 537 2.92 18.14 27.28
CA ASP A 537 2.86 16.83 27.92
C ASP A 537 2.61 16.97 29.42
N ILE A 538 1.74 16.15 29.97
CA ILE A 538 1.40 16.15 31.39
C ILE A 538 1.58 14.76 31.98
N GLU A 539 2.39 14.67 33.05
CA GLU A 539 2.50 13.46 33.87
C GLU A 539 1.34 13.42 34.87
N LEU A 540 0.65 12.28 34.96
CA LEU A 540 -0.47 12.10 35.85
C LEU A 540 -0.54 10.67 36.42
N ASN A 541 -1.13 10.53 37.60
CA ASN A 541 -1.25 9.25 38.26
C ASN A 541 -2.64 8.64 38.02
N VAL A 542 -2.71 7.67 37.09
CA VAL A 542 -3.93 6.91 36.78
C VAL A 542 -4.17 5.75 37.75
N CYS A 543 -3.17 5.40 38.57
CA CYS A 543 -3.28 4.33 39.58
C CYS A 543 -3.75 4.85 40.95
N LYS A 544 -4.02 6.16 41.08
CA LYS A 544 -4.37 6.81 42.34
C LYS A 544 -5.73 6.33 42.86
N LYS A 545 -5.73 5.75 44.07
CA LYS A 545 -6.93 5.35 44.81
C LYS A 545 -7.60 6.56 45.48
N LYS A 546 -8.92 6.52 45.58
CA LYS A 546 -9.67 7.48 46.41
C LYS A 546 -9.28 7.29 47.86
N GLN A 547 -8.81 8.33 48.53
CA GLN A 547 -8.55 8.26 49.96
C GLN A 547 -9.89 8.25 50.71
N LEU A 548 -10.10 7.20 51.49
CA LEU A 548 -11.24 7.11 52.37
C LEU A 548 -11.02 8.05 53.55
N THR A 549 -11.80 9.11 53.67
CA THR A 549 -11.82 9.97 54.86
C THR A 549 -13.07 9.61 55.66
N ASN A 550 -12.88 9.42 56.97
CA ASN A 550 -13.95 9.00 57.93
C ASN A 550 -15.09 10.02 58.10
N THR A 551 -15.13 11.10 57.34
CA THR A 551 -16.06 12.23 57.52
C THR A 551 -17.11 12.37 56.43
N ARG A 552 -17.27 11.39 55.52
CA ARG A 552 -18.29 11.45 54.46
C ARG A 552 -19.45 10.50 54.77
N SER A 553 -20.69 11.06 54.68
CA SER A 553 -21.92 10.30 54.73
C SER A 553 -21.99 9.33 53.55
N SER A 554 -22.48 8.12 53.76
CA SER A 554 -22.66 7.04 52.76
C SER A 554 -23.56 7.37 51.55
N SER A 555 -24.23 8.53 51.56
CA SER A 555 -25.11 9.01 50.49
C SER A 555 -24.44 9.89 49.42
N ALA A 556 -23.12 10.16 49.52
CA ALA A 556 -22.40 11.07 48.65
C ALA A 556 -21.45 10.38 47.63
N ASP A 557 -21.57 9.06 47.44
CA ASP A 557 -20.82 8.37 46.38
C ASP A 557 -21.61 8.44 45.05
N GLU A 558 -21.56 9.60 44.39
CA GLU A 558 -21.93 9.68 42.96
C GLU A 558 -21.04 8.72 42.17
N ALA A 559 -21.69 7.88 41.36
CA ALA A 559 -20.98 6.98 40.46
C ALA A 559 -20.09 7.79 39.51
N LEU A 560 -18.79 7.63 39.61
CA LEU A 560 -17.84 8.28 38.72
C LEU A 560 -18.08 7.80 37.27
N ARG A 561 -18.57 8.68 36.41
CA ARG A 561 -18.80 8.38 35.00
C ARG A 561 -17.50 8.61 34.22
N LEU A 562 -16.99 7.54 33.62
CA LEU A 562 -15.88 7.62 32.67
C LEU A 562 -16.43 7.70 31.25
N THR A 563 -15.85 8.59 30.45
CA THR A 563 -16.01 8.56 28.99
C THR A 563 -15.33 7.31 28.44
N PRO A 564 -15.94 6.58 27.49
CA PRO A 564 -15.26 5.46 26.84
C PRO A 564 -13.90 5.86 26.29
N PRO A 565 -12.86 5.06 26.50
CA PRO A 565 -11.54 5.37 25.96
C PRO A 565 -11.54 5.31 24.43
N LYS A 566 -10.76 6.17 23.81
CA LYS A 566 -10.51 6.13 22.36
C LYS A 566 -9.46 5.05 22.08
N ILE A 567 -9.91 3.90 21.60
CA ILE A 567 -9.01 2.83 21.16
C ILE A 567 -8.44 3.22 19.80
N LEU A 568 -7.11 3.38 19.71
CA LEU A 568 -6.43 3.74 18.48
C LEU A 568 -6.20 2.50 17.60
N SER A 569 -6.50 2.62 16.30
CA SER A 569 -6.00 1.65 15.32
C SER A 569 -4.48 1.78 15.15
N LEU A 570 -3.86 0.83 14.46
CA LEU A 570 -2.42 0.89 14.16
C LEU A 570 -2.05 2.20 13.45
N GLU A 571 -2.80 2.55 12.42
CA GLU A 571 -2.58 3.77 11.65
C GLU A 571 -2.74 5.02 12.52
N GLN A 572 -3.80 5.09 13.31
CA GLN A 572 -4.04 6.22 14.23
C GLN A 572 -2.94 6.34 15.29
N ALA A 573 -2.40 5.22 15.77
CA ALA A 573 -1.30 5.21 16.72
C ALA A 573 0.01 5.68 16.06
N LEU A 574 0.29 5.25 14.83
CA LEU A 574 1.45 5.70 14.05
C LEU A 574 1.38 7.20 13.72
N GLU A 575 0.19 7.71 13.39
CA GLU A 575 -0.05 9.14 13.16
C GLU A 575 0.12 9.96 14.44
N PHE A 576 -0.25 9.38 15.59
CA PHE A 576 -0.26 10.09 16.88
C PHE A 576 1.15 10.27 17.46
N ILE A 577 2.04 9.28 17.37
CA ILE A 577 3.36 9.30 18.00
C ILE A 577 4.21 10.48 17.54
N ASP A 578 4.99 11.05 18.47
CA ASP A 578 5.94 12.11 18.18
C ASP A 578 7.39 11.60 18.16
N THR A 579 8.33 12.46 17.84
CA THR A 579 9.77 12.13 17.67
C THR A 579 10.42 11.54 18.91
N ASP A 580 9.93 11.89 20.11
CA ASP A 580 10.38 11.37 21.40
C ASP A 580 9.52 10.20 21.92
N GLU A 581 8.64 9.66 21.10
CA GLU A 581 7.71 8.59 21.42
C GLU A 581 7.97 7.34 20.60
N LEU A 582 7.50 6.19 21.07
CA LEU A 582 7.52 4.89 20.40
C LEU A 582 6.14 4.25 20.51
N LEU A 583 5.78 3.48 19.50
CA LEU A 583 4.64 2.60 19.51
C LEU A 583 5.11 1.17 19.79
N GLU A 584 4.69 0.58 20.90
CA GLU A 584 4.84 -0.85 21.15
C GLU A 584 3.78 -1.61 20.36
N VAL A 585 4.23 -2.54 19.56
CA VAL A 585 3.38 -3.42 18.74
C VAL A 585 3.50 -4.84 19.28
N THR A 586 2.40 -5.39 19.72
CA THR A 586 2.32 -6.76 20.21
C THR A 586 1.13 -7.48 19.53
N PRO A 587 1.06 -8.80 19.56
CA PRO A 587 -0.09 -9.53 18.99
C PRO A 587 -1.44 -9.11 19.55
N LYS A 588 -1.48 -8.63 20.80
CA LYS A 588 -2.74 -8.30 21.50
C LYS A 588 -2.97 -6.82 21.71
N SER A 589 -1.89 -6.02 21.81
CA SER A 589 -1.98 -4.63 22.28
C SER A 589 -1.14 -3.69 21.41
N LEU A 590 -1.59 -2.44 21.32
CA LEU A 590 -0.85 -1.30 20.81
C LEU A 590 -0.71 -0.30 21.97
N ARG A 591 0.51 -0.02 22.39
CA ARG A 591 0.79 0.89 23.52
C ARG A 591 1.77 1.96 23.08
N ILE A 592 1.47 3.21 23.38
CA ILE A 592 2.37 4.32 23.09
C ILE A 592 3.15 4.65 24.34
N ARG A 593 4.45 4.95 24.19
CA ARG A 593 5.31 5.31 25.30
C ARG A 593 6.35 6.36 24.92
N LYS A 594 6.90 7.03 25.89
CA LYS A 594 8.09 7.87 25.70
C LYS A 594 9.33 7.00 25.46
N LYS A 595 10.26 7.47 24.63
CA LYS A 595 11.57 6.82 24.43
C LYS A 595 12.33 6.70 25.75
N ILE A 596 12.32 7.77 26.54
CA ILE A 596 12.92 7.81 27.88
C ILE A 596 11.81 7.63 28.90
N LEU A 597 11.78 6.49 29.59
CA LEU A 597 10.72 6.17 30.54
C LEU A 597 10.86 6.92 31.86
N ASP A 598 12.11 7.17 32.34
CA ASP A 598 12.38 7.90 33.58
C ASP A 598 12.06 9.39 33.48
N PRO A 599 11.18 9.95 34.35
CA PRO A 599 10.77 11.36 34.28
C PRO A 599 11.94 12.34 34.47
N THR A 600 12.90 12.00 35.31
CA THR A 600 14.05 12.85 35.60
C THR A 600 14.99 12.93 34.39
N MET A 601 15.21 11.78 33.77
CA MET A 601 16.03 11.71 32.55
C MET A 601 15.36 12.43 31.38
N ARG A 602 14.01 12.36 31.22
CA ARG A 602 13.28 13.13 30.22
C ARG A 602 13.49 14.63 30.40
N LYS A 603 13.31 15.15 31.61
CA LYS A 603 13.54 16.57 31.92
C LYS A 603 14.96 17.02 31.59
N ARG A 604 15.98 16.21 31.96
CA ARG A 604 17.38 16.49 31.63
C ARG A 604 17.64 16.50 30.12
N ALA A 605 17.07 15.56 29.39
CA ALA A 605 17.20 15.50 27.93
C ALA A 605 16.55 16.72 27.25
N ALA A 606 15.35 17.12 27.68
CA ALA A 606 14.68 18.33 27.20
C ALA A 606 15.49 19.61 27.48
N MET A 607 16.08 19.75 28.65
CA MET A 607 16.93 20.89 28.98
C MET A 607 18.19 20.96 28.10
N ARG A 608 18.81 19.80 27.79
CA ARG A 608 19.98 19.73 26.90
C ARG A 608 19.60 20.12 25.46
N ALA A 609 18.49 19.64 24.96
CA ALA A 609 17.99 19.98 23.62
C ALA A 609 17.75 21.51 23.50
N ALA A 610 17.02 22.10 24.45
CA ALA A 610 16.78 23.54 24.49
C ALA A 610 18.05 24.39 24.62
N SER A 611 19.11 23.87 25.22
CA SER A 611 20.41 24.57 25.33
C SER A 611 21.19 24.52 24.01
N LEU A 612 21.07 23.46 23.24
CA LEU A 612 21.69 23.31 21.92
C LEU A 612 21.03 24.22 20.87
N GLU A 613 19.70 24.32 20.88
CA GLU A 613 18.94 25.23 20.00
C GLU A 613 19.25 26.73 20.25
N LYS A 614 19.59 27.10 21.47
CA LYS A 614 19.99 28.49 21.81
C LYS A 614 21.41 28.83 21.36
N ASN A 615 22.24 27.83 21.07
CA ASN A 615 23.64 27.99 20.69
C ASN A 615 23.90 27.74 19.18
N SER A 616 22.89 27.30 18.44
CA SER A 616 22.86 27.20 16.98
C SER A 616 22.15 28.42 16.39
#